data_1e8fdeb80d1ec2e430d0370bf52592b7
#
_entry.id   1e8fdeb80d1ec2e430d0370bf52592b7
#
_cell.length_a   1.000
_cell.length_b   1.000
_cell.length_c   1.000
_cell.angle_alpha   90.00
_cell.angle_beta   90.00
_cell.angle_gamma   90.00
#
_symmetry.space_group_name_H-M   'P 1'
#
loop_
_entity.id
_entity.type
_entity.pdbx_description
1 polymer ?
#
loop_
_entity_poly.entity_id
_entity_poly.type
_entity_poly.pdbx_seq_one_letter_code
_entity_poly.pdbx_strand_id
1 'polypeptide(L)'
;MVAQFDGIEFHGGKVSGELTVSENIADNGGMGVTLEIMHTLPNPDYPAFFKNWARVWCEKAKEEYIQVLLTIDVHSPNVLRTNMTPRNFREWYEAFDVTEHDQMYLAPEKRISIW
;
A
#
# COMPACT_ATOMS: atom_id res chain seq x y z
N MET A 1 -10.67 2.45 4.15
CA MET A 1 -9.22 2.39 4.49
C MET A 1 -8.99 1.54 5.74
N VAL A 2 -9.59 1.82 6.90
CA VAL A 2 -9.41 1.00 8.12
C VAL A 2 -9.45 -0.50 7.82
N ALA A 3 -10.57 -0.99 7.28
CA ALA A 3 -10.78 -2.42 7.03
C ALA A 3 -9.77 -3.09 6.08
N GLN A 4 -8.98 -2.33 5.33
CA GLN A 4 -7.94 -2.91 4.47
C GLN A 4 -6.69 -3.32 5.26
N PHE A 5 -6.46 -2.70 6.42
CA PHE A 5 -5.25 -2.89 7.22
C PHE A 5 -5.53 -3.53 8.59
N ASP A 6 -6.73 -3.36 9.13
CA ASP A 6 -7.08 -3.78 10.48
C ASP A 6 -6.98 -5.29 10.66
N GLY A 7 -6.35 -5.69 11.76
CA GLY A 7 -6.23 -7.09 12.15
C GLY A 7 -5.21 -7.91 11.36
N ILE A 8 -4.47 -7.33 10.39
CA ILE A 8 -3.42 -8.04 9.67
C ILE A 8 -2.36 -8.50 10.67
N GLU A 9 -2.08 -9.80 10.67
CA GLU A 9 -1.03 -10.37 11.52
C GLU A 9 0.36 -10.06 10.94
N PHE A 10 1.24 -9.54 11.78
CA PHE A 10 2.59 -9.16 11.40
C PHE A 10 3.56 -9.31 12.59
N HIS A 11 4.59 -10.13 12.44
CA HIS A 11 5.62 -10.38 13.48
C HIS A 11 5.06 -10.62 14.88
N GLY A 12 4.04 -11.47 15.01
CA GLY A 12 3.43 -11.85 16.30
C GLY A 12 2.48 -10.83 16.91
N GLY A 13 2.24 -9.69 16.23
CA GLY A 13 1.25 -8.69 16.59
C GLY A 13 0.18 -8.51 15.51
N LYS A 14 -0.70 -7.54 15.70
CA LYS A 14 -1.73 -7.16 14.72
C LYS A 14 -1.66 -5.68 14.42
N VAL A 15 -1.83 -5.34 13.16
CA VAL A 15 -1.93 -3.94 12.74
C VAL A 15 -3.26 -3.37 13.20
N SER A 16 -3.25 -2.16 13.77
CA SER A 16 -4.45 -1.39 14.05
C SER A 16 -4.77 -0.50 12.85
N GLY A 17 -5.84 -0.84 12.14
CA GLY A 17 -6.30 -0.03 11.02
C GLY A 17 -6.77 1.36 11.44
N GLU A 18 -7.28 1.52 12.67
CA GLU A 18 -7.67 2.83 13.22
C GLU A 18 -6.46 3.71 13.53
N LEU A 19 -5.42 3.14 14.15
CA LEU A 19 -4.19 3.86 14.47
C LEU A 19 -3.49 4.37 13.20
N THR A 20 -3.50 3.57 12.14
CA THR A 20 -2.72 3.85 10.92
C THR A 20 -3.52 4.50 9.79
N VAL A 21 -4.81 4.78 10.01
CA VAL A 21 -5.72 5.22 8.92
C VAL A 21 -5.29 6.51 8.24
N SER A 22 -4.82 7.50 8.99
CA SER A 22 -4.43 8.81 8.44
C SER A 22 -3.26 8.69 7.46
N GLU A 23 -2.26 7.92 7.83
CA GLU A 23 -1.07 7.70 7.01
C GLU A 23 -1.36 6.78 5.80
N ASN A 24 -2.23 5.79 5.98
CA ASN A 24 -2.69 4.96 4.85
C ASN A 24 -3.54 5.78 3.85
N ILE A 25 -4.30 6.77 4.32
CA ILE A 25 -5.00 7.73 3.45
C ILE A 25 -3.99 8.62 2.72
N ALA A 26 -2.97 9.13 3.42
CA ALA A 26 -1.93 9.95 2.81
C ALA A 26 -1.15 9.20 1.71
N ASP A 27 -0.77 7.95 1.98
CA ASP A 27 -0.11 7.08 0.99
C ASP A 27 -0.99 6.85 -0.25
N ASN A 28 -2.26 6.52 -0.03
CA ASN A 28 -3.20 6.28 -1.13
C ASN A 28 -3.42 7.55 -1.95
N GLY A 29 -3.60 8.71 -1.30
CA GLY A 29 -3.75 9.99 -1.97
C GLY A 29 -2.49 10.40 -2.74
N GLY A 30 -1.32 10.27 -2.11
CA GLY A 30 -0.03 10.57 -2.76
C GLY A 30 0.23 9.71 -4.00
N MET A 31 -0.09 8.42 -3.93
CA MET A 31 -0.01 7.52 -5.08
C MET A 31 -0.99 7.92 -6.18
N GLY A 32 -2.24 8.21 -5.82
CA GLY A 32 -3.27 8.65 -6.77
C GLY A 32 -2.86 9.91 -7.54
N VAL A 33 -2.45 10.96 -6.83
CA VAL A 33 -1.97 12.21 -7.47
C VAL A 33 -0.77 11.94 -8.39
N THR A 34 0.15 11.08 -7.99
CA THR A 34 1.31 10.75 -8.83
C THR A 34 0.89 9.99 -10.09
N LEU A 35 -0.05 9.06 -9.99
CA LEU A 35 -0.58 8.33 -11.16
C LEU A 35 -1.33 9.27 -12.11
N GLU A 36 -2.11 10.24 -11.60
CA GLU A 36 -2.74 11.28 -12.44
C GLU A 36 -1.70 12.10 -13.21
N ILE A 37 -0.58 12.46 -12.57
CA ILE A 37 0.53 13.12 -13.26
C ILE A 37 1.13 12.20 -14.33
N MET A 38 1.33 10.92 -14.03
CA MET A 38 1.87 9.94 -14.98
C MET A 38 0.97 9.77 -16.21
N HIS A 39 -0.35 9.86 -16.08
CA HIS A 39 -1.28 9.82 -17.20
C HIS A 39 -1.05 10.95 -18.22
N THR A 40 -0.42 12.06 -17.82
CA THR A 40 -0.09 13.17 -18.72
C THR A 40 1.20 12.92 -19.51
N LEU A 41 1.99 11.91 -19.15
CA LEU A 41 3.24 11.60 -19.83
C LEU A 41 2.98 10.83 -21.14
N PRO A 42 3.79 11.06 -22.19
CA PRO A 42 3.61 10.38 -23.47
C PRO A 42 3.86 8.86 -23.41
N ASN A 43 4.71 8.41 -22.48
CA ASN A 43 5.06 7.00 -22.31
C ASN A 43 5.30 6.70 -20.80
N PRO A 44 4.25 6.57 -20.00
CA PRO A 44 4.38 6.30 -18.57
C PRO A 44 4.88 4.86 -18.32
N ASP A 45 5.91 4.71 -17.50
CA ASP A 45 6.41 3.40 -17.06
C ASP A 45 5.83 3.05 -15.68
N TYR A 46 4.60 2.54 -15.66
CA TYR A 46 3.93 2.12 -14.43
C TYR A 46 4.66 1.02 -13.67
N PRO A 47 5.22 -0.03 -14.33
CA PRO A 47 6.04 -1.00 -13.62
C PRO A 47 7.24 -0.40 -12.88
N ALA A 48 7.95 0.56 -13.49
CA ALA A 48 9.06 1.25 -12.83
C ALA A 48 8.57 2.11 -11.65
N PHE A 49 7.43 2.79 -11.79
CA PHE A 49 6.81 3.56 -10.71
C PHE A 49 6.54 2.68 -9.48
N PHE A 50 5.80 1.59 -9.63
CA PHE A 50 5.48 0.70 -8.52
C PHE A 50 6.71 0.02 -7.91
N LYS A 51 7.70 -0.35 -8.72
CA LYS A 51 8.97 -0.87 -8.21
C LYS A 51 9.75 0.17 -7.40
N ASN A 52 9.71 1.45 -7.81
CA ASN A 52 10.33 2.53 -7.04
C ASN A 52 9.56 2.82 -5.75
N TRP A 53 8.24 2.78 -5.77
CA TRP A 53 7.42 2.82 -4.56
C TRP A 53 7.87 1.75 -3.56
N ALA A 54 7.95 0.49 -3.98
CA ALA A 54 8.42 -0.60 -3.13
C ALA A 54 9.84 -0.37 -2.60
N ARG A 55 10.72 0.19 -3.43
CA ARG A 55 12.12 0.47 -3.04
C ARG A 55 12.23 1.54 -1.95
N VAL A 56 11.37 2.57 -1.99
CA VAL A 56 11.35 3.63 -0.97
C VAL A 56 11.07 3.05 0.42
N TRP A 57 10.24 2.01 0.50
CA TRP A 57 9.82 1.39 1.76
C TRP A 57 10.68 0.21 2.18
N CYS A 58 11.77 -0.11 1.46
CA CYS A 58 12.69 -1.16 1.87
C CYS A 58 13.35 -0.81 3.22
N GLU A 59 13.16 -1.70 4.19
CA GLU A 59 13.78 -1.55 5.50
C GLU A 59 14.29 -2.88 6.04
N LYS A 60 15.13 -2.81 7.06
CA LYS A 60 15.55 -3.94 7.89
C LYS A 60 15.48 -3.52 9.34
N ALA A 61 14.64 -4.16 10.12
CA ALA A 61 14.44 -3.88 11.53
C ALA A 61 14.48 -5.17 12.36
N LYS A 62 14.77 -5.05 13.66
CA LYS A 62 14.66 -6.16 14.61
C LYS A 62 13.19 -6.43 14.93
N GLU A 63 12.87 -7.69 15.18
CA GLU A 63 11.49 -8.11 15.45
C GLU A 63 10.88 -7.40 16.65
N GLU A 64 11.62 -7.26 17.74
CA GLU A 64 11.16 -6.58 18.95
C GLU A 64 10.83 -5.10 18.68
N TYR A 65 11.60 -4.44 17.81
CA TYR A 65 11.33 -3.07 17.41
C TYR A 65 10.06 -2.98 16.54
N ILE A 66 9.87 -3.90 15.62
CA ILE A 66 8.65 -4.00 14.81
C ILE A 66 7.42 -4.16 15.71
N GLN A 67 7.49 -5.04 16.72
CA GLN A 67 6.40 -5.26 17.66
C GLN A 67 6.05 -3.98 18.45
N VAL A 68 7.04 -3.21 18.87
CA VAL A 68 6.80 -1.91 19.51
C VAL A 68 6.09 -0.95 18.58
N LEU A 69 6.55 -0.83 17.32
CA LEU A 69 5.94 0.06 16.32
C LEU A 69 4.47 -0.29 16.07
N LEU A 70 4.09 -1.57 16.04
CA LEU A 70 2.69 -1.97 15.87
C LEU A 70 1.74 -1.40 16.94
N THR A 71 2.27 -1.00 18.10
CA THR A 71 1.46 -0.47 19.21
C THR A 71 1.45 1.05 19.29
N ILE A 72 2.44 1.73 18.73
CA ILE A 72 2.61 3.19 18.91
C ILE A 72 2.75 3.99 17.62
N ASP A 73 3.14 3.36 16.51
CA ASP A 73 3.37 4.08 15.26
C ASP A 73 2.05 4.25 14.48
N VAL A 74 1.81 5.46 14.04
CA VAL A 74 0.67 5.82 13.17
C VAL A 74 0.85 5.36 11.73
N HIS A 75 2.04 4.85 11.37
CA HIS A 75 2.32 4.28 10.07
C HIS A 75 2.14 2.76 10.07
N SER A 76 1.54 2.25 9.02
CA SER A 76 1.52 0.80 8.78
C SER A 76 2.94 0.28 8.49
N PRO A 77 3.26 -0.99 8.82
CA PRO A 77 4.53 -1.60 8.43
C PRO A 77 4.85 -1.38 6.95
N ASN A 78 6.11 -1.07 6.65
CA ASN A 78 6.54 -0.68 5.30
C ASN A 78 6.18 -1.71 4.22
N VAL A 79 6.22 -3.01 4.53
CA VAL A 79 5.78 -4.06 3.60
C VAL A 79 4.29 -3.95 3.29
N LEU A 80 3.45 -3.53 4.24
CA LEU A 80 2.03 -3.33 4.00
C LEU A 80 1.77 -2.04 3.22
N ARG A 81 2.50 -0.96 3.49
CA ARG A 81 2.46 0.27 2.67
C ARG A 81 2.80 -0.05 1.22
N THR A 82 3.79 -0.93 1.01
CA THR A 82 4.20 -1.40 -0.32
C THR A 82 3.12 -2.25 -1.00
N ASN A 83 2.50 -3.18 -0.27
CA ASN A 83 1.66 -4.21 -0.87
C ASN A 83 0.17 -3.86 -0.88
N MET A 84 -0.30 -3.05 0.08
CA MET A 84 -1.73 -2.76 0.20
C MET A 84 -2.15 -1.54 -0.61
N THR A 85 -1.35 -0.48 -0.62
CA THR A 85 -1.68 0.77 -1.31
C THR A 85 -1.88 0.60 -2.83
N PRO A 86 -0.98 -0.07 -3.58
CA PRO A 86 -1.14 -0.25 -5.03
C PRO A 86 -2.43 -0.97 -5.43
N ARG A 87 -2.96 -1.85 -4.58
CA ARG A 87 -4.17 -2.64 -4.86
C ARG A 87 -5.42 -1.81 -5.10
N ASN A 88 -5.40 -0.53 -4.73
CA ASN A 88 -6.51 0.38 -4.95
C ASN A 88 -6.54 0.98 -6.37
N PHE A 89 -5.47 0.82 -7.15
CA PHE A 89 -5.29 1.48 -8.44
C PHE A 89 -5.32 0.50 -9.62
N ARG A 90 -6.04 0.87 -10.67
CA ARG A 90 -6.18 0.07 -11.90
C ARG A 90 -4.82 -0.17 -12.56
N GLU A 91 -3.96 0.83 -12.56
CA GLU A 91 -2.63 0.82 -13.17
C GLU A 91 -1.73 -0.29 -12.60
N TRP A 92 -1.92 -0.65 -11.33
CA TRP A 92 -1.25 -1.79 -10.71
C TRP A 92 -1.59 -3.11 -11.40
N TYR A 93 -2.87 -3.33 -11.66
CA TYR A 93 -3.36 -4.56 -12.29
C TYR A 93 -2.90 -4.67 -13.73
N GLU A 94 -2.92 -3.55 -14.46
CA GLU A 94 -2.47 -3.49 -15.85
C GLU A 94 -0.94 -3.62 -15.97
N ALA A 95 -0.17 -3.05 -15.04
CA ALA A 95 1.28 -3.06 -15.07
C ALA A 95 1.89 -4.45 -14.81
N PHE A 96 1.19 -5.31 -14.08
CA PHE A 96 1.70 -6.62 -13.64
C PHE A 96 0.77 -7.79 -13.99
N ASP A 97 -0.22 -7.59 -14.85
CA ASP A 97 -1.21 -8.59 -15.25
C ASP A 97 -1.88 -9.29 -14.05
N VAL A 98 -2.16 -8.53 -12.98
CA VAL A 98 -2.73 -9.06 -11.73
C VAL A 98 -4.18 -9.47 -11.93
N THR A 99 -4.49 -10.72 -11.59
CA THR A 99 -5.78 -11.36 -11.76
C THR A 99 -6.39 -11.77 -10.42
N GLU A 100 -7.64 -12.23 -10.43
CA GLU A 100 -8.34 -12.70 -9.22
C GLU A 100 -7.69 -13.92 -8.53
N HIS A 101 -6.74 -14.57 -9.20
CA HIS A 101 -5.99 -15.71 -8.66
C HIS A 101 -4.72 -15.29 -7.89
N ASP A 102 -4.37 -13.99 -7.92
CA ASP A 102 -3.16 -13.46 -7.29
C ASP A 102 -3.43 -12.97 -5.87
N GLN A 103 -2.48 -13.20 -4.96
CA GLN A 103 -2.61 -12.78 -3.54
C GLN A 103 -2.79 -11.27 -3.37
N MET A 104 -2.24 -10.48 -4.29
CA MET A 104 -2.36 -9.02 -4.25
C MET A 104 -3.61 -8.49 -4.95
N TYR A 105 -4.48 -9.37 -5.45
CA TYR A 105 -5.75 -8.94 -6.04
C TYR A 105 -6.69 -8.37 -4.97
N LEU A 106 -7.36 -7.29 -5.32
CA LEU A 106 -8.44 -6.69 -4.56
C LEU A 106 -9.61 -6.43 -5.52
N ALA A 107 -10.77 -7.01 -5.20
CA ALA A 107 -11.96 -6.86 -6.03
C ALA A 107 -12.33 -5.36 -6.20
N PRO A 108 -12.77 -4.93 -7.38
CA PRO A 108 -12.99 -3.50 -7.70
C PRO A 108 -13.86 -2.76 -6.69
N GLU A 109 -14.91 -3.40 -6.18
CA GLU A 109 -15.83 -2.82 -5.20
C GLU A 109 -15.22 -2.61 -3.80
N LYS A 110 -14.04 -3.20 -3.55
CA LYS A 110 -13.28 -3.05 -2.31
C LYS A 110 -12.13 -2.03 -2.42
N ARG A 111 -11.86 -1.57 -3.65
CA ARG A 111 -10.81 -0.57 -3.89
C ARG A 111 -11.28 0.80 -3.40
N ILE A 112 -10.34 1.58 -2.92
CA ILE A 112 -10.63 2.90 -2.33
C ILE A 112 -10.07 3.97 -3.26
N SER A 113 -10.97 4.86 -3.70
CA SER A 113 -10.61 6.17 -4.25
C SER A 113 -10.80 7.23 -3.17
N ILE A 114 -9.86 8.11 -3.02
CA ILE A 114 -9.94 9.20 -2.02
C ILE A 114 -10.45 10.49 -2.67
N TRP A 115 -10.23 10.69 -3.95
CA TRP A 115 -10.73 11.75 -4.82
C TRP A 115 -10.97 11.25 -6.24
#